data_43f1a0ccf773251e65f74d38878cc2e4
#
_entry.id   43f1a0ccf773251e65f74d38878cc2e4
#
_cell.length_a   1.000
_cell.length_b   1.000
_cell.length_c   1.000
_cell.angle_alpha   90.00
_cell.angle_beta   90.00
_cell.angle_gamma   90.00
#
_symmetry.space_group_name_H-M   'P 1'
#
loop_
_entity.id
_entity.type
_entity.pdbx_description
1 polymer ?
#
loop_
_entity_poly.entity_id
_entity_poly.type
_entity_poly.pdbx_seq_one_letter_code
_entity_poly.pdbx_strand_id
1 'polypeptide(L)'
;MTTEPAPTDPGGASSPELVLAAAIRRYEERLAKDPASLGFALLADLYRKAGRVDDAVAVCRDGLMRHPHYATARLILAKALMTRQDFAGALAEIEAILRSSPMDVQCHRLAAEVHRRLGRIDEAVRHLERAASLDPGDRESRALLGLLRAGAAAGESGVARLLTDDTFVTPAFGALCLDQGLADEATIVFTRLLRKHPDDAGARERLETALRARSRRKG
;
A
#
# COMPACT_ATOMS: atom_id res chain seq x y z
N MET A 1 -49.68 24.40 28.57
CA MET A 1 -48.99 23.10 28.46
C MET A 1 -48.03 23.20 27.30
N THR A 2 -46.80 23.62 27.65
CA THR A 2 -45.67 23.76 26.70
C THR A 2 -44.83 22.48 26.79
N THR A 3 -44.88 21.66 25.76
CA THR A 3 -44.06 20.47 25.60
C THR A 3 -42.64 20.91 25.22
N GLU A 4 -41.71 20.75 26.13
CA GLU A 4 -40.28 20.91 25.93
C GLU A 4 -39.78 19.76 25.00
N PRO A 5 -39.05 20.03 23.92
CA PRO A 5 -38.46 18.97 23.11
C PRO A 5 -37.30 18.32 23.89
N ALA A 6 -37.32 17.00 23.98
CA ALA A 6 -36.26 16.19 24.57
C ALA A 6 -34.91 16.46 23.88
N PRO A 7 -33.79 16.46 24.67
CA PRO A 7 -32.46 16.64 24.12
C PRO A 7 -32.13 15.46 23.19
N THR A 8 -31.89 15.76 21.93
CA THR A 8 -31.31 14.83 20.99
C THR A 8 -29.88 14.54 21.41
N ASP A 9 -29.66 13.35 21.91
CA ASP A 9 -28.34 12.79 22.21
C ASP A 9 -27.54 12.70 20.89
N PRO A 10 -26.44 13.46 20.73
CA PRO A 10 -25.58 13.29 19.59
C PRO A 10 -24.78 12.01 19.85
N GLY A 11 -25.29 10.87 19.37
CA GLY A 11 -24.62 9.59 19.40
C GLY A 11 -23.16 9.75 19.01
N GLY A 12 -22.28 9.63 20.00
CA GLY A 12 -20.84 9.81 19.90
C GLY A 12 -20.18 8.72 19.07
N ALA A 13 -20.33 8.77 17.76
CA ALA A 13 -19.39 8.13 16.85
C ALA A 13 -18.11 8.93 16.92
N SER A 14 -17.17 8.50 17.77
CA SER A 14 -15.82 9.05 17.82
C SER A 14 -15.26 9.01 16.39
N SER A 15 -14.93 10.17 15.82
CA SER A 15 -14.36 10.19 14.48
C SER A 15 -13.13 9.28 14.45
N PRO A 16 -12.85 8.56 13.34
CA PRO A 16 -11.68 7.68 13.24
C PRO A 16 -10.38 8.37 13.65
N GLU A 17 -10.30 9.67 13.43
CA GLU A 17 -9.16 10.52 13.83
C GLU A 17 -9.01 10.64 15.36
N LEU A 18 -10.13 10.82 16.08
CA LEU A 18 -10.11 10.90 17.54
C LEU A 18 -9.69 9.56 18.17
N VAL A 19 -10.17 8.44 17.60
CA VAL A 19 -9.76 7.09 18.04
C VAL A 19 -8.27 6.90 17.81
N LEU A 20 -7.77 7.30 16.63
CA LEU A 20 -6.35 7.20 16.28
C LEU A 20 -5.49 8.06 17.23
N ALA A 21 -5.89 9.30 17.47
CA ALA A 21 -5.18 10.21 18.40
C ALA A 21 -5.15 9.70 19.84
N ALA A 22 -6.25 9.10 20.31
CA ALA A 22 -6.30 8.48 21.64
C ALA A 22 -5.38 7.25 21.73
N ALA A 23 -5.35 6.42 20.68
CA ALA A 23 -4.45 5.29 20.59
C ALA A 23 -2.97 5.73 20.62
N ILE A 24 -2.61 6.75 19.86
CA ILE A 24 -1.25 7.32 19.86
C ILE A 24 -0.85 7.72 21.27
N ARG A 25 -1.64 8.55 21.95
CA ARG A 25 -1.35 9.00 23.34
C ARG A 25 -1.15 7.84 24.30
N ARG A 26 -2.01 6.82 24.22
CA ARG A 26 -1.88 5.63 25.07
C ARG A 26 -0.55 4.91 24.88
N TYR A 27 -0.07 4.76 23.64
CA TYR A 27 1.19 4.10 23.36
C TYR A 27 2.40 4.99 23.66
N GLU A 28 2.30 6.32 23.50
CA GLU A 28 3.30 7.29 23.96
C GLU A 28 3.52 7.17 25.49
N GLU A 29 2.43 7.20 26.27
CA GLU A 29 2.49 7.04 27.72
C GLU A 29 3.07 5.68 28.15
N ARG A 30 2.71 4.62 27.43
CA ARG A 30 3.24 3.29 27.69
C ARG A 30 4.74 3.22 27.42
N LEU A 31 5.20 3.78 26.33
CA LEU A 31 6.60 3.79 25.95
C LEU A 31 7.42 4.69 26.87
N ALA A 32 6.85 5.79 27.37
CA ALA A 32 7.47 6.64 28.38
C ALA A 32 7.71 5.91 29.71
N LYS A 33 6.82 4.98 30.09
CA LYS A 33 6.95 4.16 31.31
C LYS A 33 7.90 2.97 31.10
N ASP A 34 7.91 2.39 29.93
CA ASP A 34 8.76 1.25 29.56
C ASP A 34 9.38 1.48 28.17
N PRO A 35 10.52 2.17 28.11
CA PRO A 35 11.22 2.45 26.84
C PRO A 35 11.72 1.20 26.09
N ALA A 36 11.81 0.06 26.76
CA ALA A 36 12.23 -1.21 26.16
C ALA A 36 11.03 -2.01 25.61
N SER A 37 9.81 -1.55 25.82
CA SER A 37 8.60 -2.21 25.35
C SER A 37 8.58 -2.34 23.83
N LEU A 38 8.24 -3.53 23.32
CA LEU A 38 7.98 -3.77 21.89
C LEU A 38 6.77 -2.97 21.35
N GLY A 39 6.06 -2.25 22.22
CA GLY A 39 4.97 -1.35 21.87
C GLY A 39 5.36 -0.20 20.93
N PHE A 40 6.68 0.09 20.81
CA PHE A 40 7.18 1.10 19.88
C PHE A 40 6.79 0.83 18.42
N ALA A 41 6.73 -0.42 18.01
CA ALA A 41 6.34 -0.78 16.65
C ALA A 41 4.87 -0.42 16.35
N LEU A 42 3.98 -0.66 17.32
CA LEU A 42 2.58 -0.26 17.20
C LEU A 42 2.42 1.26 17.20
N LEU A 43 3.16 1.98 18.04
CA LEU A 43 3.17 3.43 18.03
C LEU A 43 3.64 3.98 16.68
N ALA A 44 4.71 3.43 16.14
CA ALA A 44 5.23 3.81 14.82
C ALA A 44 4.19 3.58 13.70
N ASP A 45 3.45 2.46 13.71
CA ASP A 45 2.40 2.21 12.71
C ASP A 45 1.21 3.19 12.87
N LEU A 46 0.86 3.54 14.11
CA LEU A 46 -0.15 4.57 14.38
C LEU A 46 0.29 5.95 13.86
N TYR A 47 1.55 6.35 14.10
CA TYR A 47 2.09 7.58 13.54
C TYR A 47 2.06 7.58 12.01
N ARG A 48 2.48 6.47 11.38
CA ARG A 48 2.41 6.33 9.93
C ARG A 48 0.99 6.48 9.40
N LYS A 49 0.00 5.86 10.05
CA LYS A 49 -1.42 5.98 9.71
C LYS A 49 -1.98 7.39 9.92
N ALA A 50 -1.45 8.11 10.89
CA ALA A 50 -1.78 9.52 11.15
C ALA A 50 -1.04 10.50 10.22
N GLY A 51 -0.25 10.03 9.26
CA GLY A 51 0.55 10.88 8.38
C GLY A 51 1.83 11.45 9.05
N ARG A 52 2.07 11.14 10.32
CA ARG A 52 3.26 11.55 11.08
C ARG A 52 4.45 10.65 10.76
N VAL A 53 4.89 10.69 9.50
CA VAL A 53 5.85 9.71 8.97
C VAL A 53 7.23 9.85 9.61
N ASP A 54 7.66 11.08 9.90
CA ASP A 54 8.96 11.33 10.53
C ASP A 54 9.03 10.80 11.96
N ASP A 55 7.94 10.95 12.72
CA ASP A 55 7.82 10.38 14.06
C ASP A 55 7.83 8.84 14.01
N ALA A 56 7.16 8.24 13.02
CA ALA A 56 7.19 6.80 12.81
C ALA A 56 8.62 6.30 12.56
N VAL A 57 9.38 6.98 11.71
CA VAL A 57 10.79 6.65 11.41
C VAL A 57 11.66 6.78 12.66
N ALA A 58 11.52 7.88 13.41
CA ALA A 58 12.29 8.13 14.62
C ALA A 58 12.06 7.04 15.68
N VAL A 59 10.79 6.74 15.98
CA VAL A 59 10.41 5.72 16.97
C VAL A 59 10.87 4.32 16.53
N CYS A 60 10.76 3.98 15.25
CA CYS A 60 11.27 2.70 14.75
C CYS A 60 12.78 2.59 14.91
N ARG A 61 13.54 3.61 14.55
CA ARG A 61 15.01 3.61 14.65
C ARG A 61 15.46 3.47 16.10
N ASP A 62 14.87 4.23 17.01
CA ASP A 62 15.20 4.16 18.44
C ASP A 62 14.84 2.78 19.03
N GLY A 63 13.67 2.23 18.71
CA GLY A 63 13.29 0.89 19.16
C GLY A 63 14.16 -0.22 18.57
N LEU A 64 14.57 -0.11 17.32
CA LEU A 64 15.43 -1.07 16.65
C LEU A 64 16.90 -1.04 17.17
N MET A 65 17.37 0.07 17.77
CA MET A 65 18.66 0.07 18.49
C MET A 65 18.61 -0.90 19.69
N ARG A 66 17.48 -1.04 20.36
CA ARG A 66 17.28 -1.96 21.49
C ARG A 66 16.88 -3.36 21.05
N HIS A 67 16.12 -3.45 19.96
CA HIS A 67 15.55 -4.71 19.43
C HIS A 67 15.92 -4.91 17.94
N PRO A 68 17.19 -5.13 17.59
CA PRO A 68 17.67 -5.08 16.21
C PRO A 68 17.08 -6.16 15.29
N HIS A 69 16.57 -7.24 15.85
CA HIS A 69 15.98 -8.36 15.08
C HIS A 69 14.45 -8.32 15.01
N TYR A 70 13.81 -7.23 15.46
CA TYR A 70 12.35 -7.15 15.46
C TYR A 70 11.81 -6.87 14.06
N ALA A 71 11.48 -7.93 13.31
CA ALA A 71 11.06 -7.88 11.91
C ALA A 71 9.83 -6.98 11.68
N THR A 72 8.84 -7.01 12.60
CA THR A 72 7.65 -6.15 12.49
C THR A 72 8.02 -4.67 12.49
N ALA A 73 8.94 -4.24 13.36
CA ALA A 73 9.38 -2.85 13.40
C ALA A 73 10.14 -2.45 12.12
N ARG A 74 11.01 -3.36 11.61
CA ARG A 74 11.69 -3.14 10.32
C ARG A 74 10.71 -2.99 9.17
N LEU A 75 9.65 -3.80 9.14
CA LEU A 75 8.62 -3.72 8.12
C LEU A 75 7.86 -2.38 8.17
N ILE A 76 7.54 -1.90 9.39
CA ILE A 76 6.88 -0.60 9.58
C ILE A 76 7.83 0.53 9.16
N LEU A 77 9.11 0.44 9.53
CA LEU A 77 10.14 1.40 9.12
C LEU A 77 10.26 1.44 7.59
N ALA A 78 10.34 0.29 6.93
CA ALA A 78 10.39 0.22 5.48
C ALA A 78 9.19 0.92 4.83
N LYS A 79 7.96 0.67 5.33
CA LYS A 79 6.74 1.34 4.85
C LYS A 79 6.77 2.86 5.08
N ALA A 80 7.28 3.32 6.21
CA ALA A 80 7.42 4.74 6.51
C ALA A 80 8.46 5.40 5.58
N LEU A 81 9.59 4.74 5.35
CA LEU A 81 10.64 5.21 4.43
C LEU A 81 10.14 5.26 2.98
N MET A 82 9.32 4.30 2.55
CA MET A 82 8.66 4.35 1.24
C MET A 82 7.75 5.58 1.11
N THR A 83 7.00 5.92 2.16
CA THR A 83 6.15 7.13 2.17
C THR A 83 6.99 8.41 2.06
N ARG A 84 8.19 8.44 2.66
CA ARG A 84 9.17 9.53 2.53
C ARG A 84 9.92 9.52 1.20
N GLN A 85 9.68 8.55 0.33
CA GLN A 85 10.44 8.30 -0.90
C GLN A 85 11.93 7.95 -0.66
N ASP A 86 12.30 7.58 0.56
CA ASP A 86 13.62 7.00 0.86
C ASP A 86 13.62 5.50 0.49
N PHE A 87 13.69 5.26 -0.81
CA PHE A 87 13.62 3.90 -1.35
C PHE A 87 14.87 3.07 -1.02
N ALA A 88 16.03 3.72 -0.90
CA ALA A 88 17.26 3.02 -0.52
C ALA A 88 17.20 2.53 0.93
N GLY A 89 16.76 3.38 1.85
CA GLY A 89 16.53 2.99 3.24
C GLY A 89 15.47 1.91 3.38
N ALA A 90 14.37 2.01 2.61
CA ALA A 90 13.32 1.01 2.62
C ALA A 90 13.83 -0.37 2.18
N LEU A 91 14.62 -0.44 1.09
CA LEU A 91 15.23 -1.70 0.62
C LEU A 91 16.16 -2.30 1.66
N ALA A 92 17.00 -1.50 2.31
CA ALA A 92 17.92 -1.99 3.34
C ALA A 92 17.17 -2.70 4.49
N GLU A 93 16.04 -2.14 4.93
CA GLU A 93 15.22 -2.76 5.97
C GLU A 93 14.51 -4.03 5.48
N ILE A 94 13.98 -4.03 4.25
CA ILE A 94 13.35 -5.21 3.64
C ILE A 94 14.37 -6.33 3.48
N GLU A 95 15.57 -6.04 2.97
CA GLU A 95 16.65 -7.01 2.84
C GLU A 95 17.10 -7.58 4.19
N ALA A 96 17.12 -6.75 5.24
CA ALA A 96 17.41 -7.21 6.59
C ALA A 96 16.39 -8.26 7.06
N ILE A 97 15.10 -8.09 6.74
CA ILE A 97 14.07 -9.10 7.03
C ILE A 97 14.29 -10.34 6.17
N LEU A 98 14.50 -10.19 4.87
CA LEU A 98 14.67 -11.32 3.93
C LEU A 98 15.89 -12.16 4.22
N ARG A 99 16.96 -11.61 4.84
CA ARG A 99 18.11 -12.40 5.31
C ARG A 99 17.73 -13.41 6.40
N SER A 100 16.79 -13.08 7.27
CA SER A 100 16.31 -13.99 8.33
C SER A 100 15.09 -14.80 7.92
N SER A 101 14.28 -14.27 7.01
CA SER A 101 13.02 -14.85 6.55
C SER A 101 12.92 -14.78 5.02
N PRO A 102 13.66 -15.61 4.26
CA PRO A 102 13.72 -15.53 2.80
C PRO A 102 12.41 -15.89 2.08
N MET A 103 11.43 -16.40 2.83
CA MET A 103 10.12 -16.81 2.32
C MET A 103 8.99 -15.83 2.70
N ASP A 104 9.33 -14.63 3.18
CA ASP A 104 8.33 -13.62 3.53
C ASP A 104 7.73 -12.98 2.27
N VAL A 105 6.50 -13.40 1.94
CA VAL A 105 5.76 -12.93 0.76
C VAL A 105 5.57 -11.41 0.78
N GLN A 106 5.25 -10.86 1.96
CA GLN A 106 5.01 -9.43 2.09
C GLN A 106 6.28 -8.60 1.82
N CYS A 107 7.43 -9.07 2.30
CA CYS A 107 8.71 -8.43 2.04
C CYS A 107 9.08 -8.48 0.55
N HIS A 108 8.84 -9.61 -0.13
CA HIS A 108 9.03 -9.70 -1.57
C HIS A 108 8.12 -8.73 -2.34
N ARG A 109 6.84 -8.60 -1.95
CA ARG A 109 5.92 -7.63 -2.56
C ARG A 109 6.38 -6.18 -2.37
N LEU A 110 6.82 -5.83 -1.17
CA LEU A 110 7.33 -4.49 -0.88
C LEU A 110 8.62 -4.19 -1.63
N ALA A 111 9.55 -5.16 -1.71
CA ALA A 111 10.76 -5.01 -2.52
C ALA A 111 10.43 -4.76 -3.98
N ALA A 112 9.50 -5.52 -4.54
CA ALA A 112 9.05 -5.34 -5.91
C ALA A 112 8.48 -3.93 -6.15
N GLU A 113 7.65 -3.43 -5.24
CA GLU A 113 7.09 -2.08 -5.34
C GLU A 113 8.18 -1.00 -5.27
N VAL A 114 9.17 -1.15 -4.38
CA VAL A 114 10.29 -0.20 -4.30
C VAL A 114 11.14 -0.25 -5.57
N HIS A 115 11.48 -1.44 -6.07
CA HIS A 115 12.24 -1.58 -7.33
C HIS A 115 11.48 -1.00 -8.52
N ARG A 116 10.17 -1.21 -8.59
CA ARG A 116 9.31 -0.60 -9.60
C ARG A 116 9.38 0.93 -9.57
N ARG A 117 9.28 1.54 -8.39
CA ARG A 117 9.38 3.01 -8.22
C ARG A 117 10.76 3.56 -8.58
N LEU A 118 11.79 2.75 -8.44
CA LEU A 118 13.15 3.07 -8.87
C LEU A 118 13.40 2.83 -10.38
N GLY A 119 12.39 2.34 -11.13
CA GLY A 119 12.54 1.97 -12.53
C GLY A 119 13.34 0.68 -12.77
N ARG A 120 13.65 -0.07 -11.71
CA ARG A 120 14.40 -1.33 -11.78
C ARG A 120 13.42 -2.48 -12.04
N ILE A 121 12.96 -2.59 -13.27
CA ILE A 121 11.84 -3.49 -13.63
C ILE A 121 12.24 -4.97 -13.48
N ASP A 122 13.46 -5.35 -13.85
CA ASP A 122 13.91 -6.74 -13.75
C ASP A 122 13.98 -7.23 -12.29
N GLU A 123 14.42 -6.38 -11.37
CA GLU A 123 14.41 -6.66 -9.94
C GLU A 123 12.99 -6.80 -9.41
N ALA A 124 12.10 -5.88 -9.81
CA ALA A 124 10.70 -5.95 -9.43
C ALA A 124 10.05 -7.25 -9.89
N VAL A 125 10.32 -7.68 -11.13
CA VAL A 125 9.83 -8.95 -11.70
C VAL A 125 10.34 -10.13 -10.86
N ARG A 126 11.65 -10.20 -10.55
CA ARG A 126 12.22 -11.28 -9.73
C ARG A 126 11.55 -11.41 -8.36
N HIS A 127 11.30 -10.29 -7.70
CA HIS A 127 10.63 -10.28 -6.40
C HIS A 127 9.16 -10.69 -6.51
N LEU A 128 8.44 -10.29 -7.55
CA LEU A 128 7.05 -10.72 -7.79
C LEU A 128 6.95 -12.20 -8.15
N GLU A 129 7.89 -12.73 -8.93
CA GLU A 129 7.98 -14.17 -9.21
C GLU A 129 8.14 -14.97 -7.93
N ARG A 130 9.00 -14.49 -7.04
CA ARG A 130 9.20 -15.11 -5.74
C ARG A 130 7.93 -15.06 -4.88
N ALA A 131 7.29 -13.89 -4.78
CA ALA A 131 6.03 -13.75 -4.06
C ALA A 131 4.94 -14.68 -4.61
N ALA A 132 4.74 -14.71 -5.94
CA ALA A 132 3.77 -15.56 -6.59
C ALA A 132 4.07 -17.07 -6.44
N SER A 133 5.35 -17.46 -6.36
CA SER A 133 5.75 -18.86 -6.11
C SER A 133 5.49 -19.29 -4.67
N LEU A 134 5.62 -18.38 -3.72
CA LEU A 134 5.39 -18.62 -2.28
C LEU A 134 3.89 -18.62 -1.94
N ASP A 135 3.14 -17.74 -2.58
CA ASP A 135 1.68 -17.67 -2.46
C ASP A 135 1.01 -17.69 -3.85
N PRO A 136 0.66 -18.88 -4.36
CA PRO A 136 -0.04 -19.02 -5.64
C PRO A 136 -1.45 -18.41 -5.63
N GLY A 137 -2.03 -18.12 -4.45
CA GLY A 137 -3.32 -17.44 -4.28
C GLY A 137 -3.23 -15.93 -4.43
N ASP A 138 -2.04 -15.33 -4.35
CA ASP A 138 -1.83 -13.89 -4.47
C ASP A 138 -2.08 -13.39 -5.90
N ARG A 139 -3.33 -13.00 -6.15
CA ARG A 139 -3.77 -12.47 -7.44
C ARG A 139 -3.09 -11.14 -7.77
N GLU A 140 -2.80 -10.33 -6.75
CA GLU A 140 -2.22 -9.00 -6.91
C GLU A 140 -0.78 -9.10 -7.44
N SER A 141 0.07 -9.92 -6.80
CA SER A 141 1.45 -10.14 -7.27
C SER A 141 1.48 -10.71 -8.68
N ARG A 142 0.60 -11.67 -9.00
CA ARG A 142 0.51 -12.25 -10.35
C ARG A 142 0.05 -11.24 -11.40
N ALA A 143 -0.94 -10.41 -11.07
CA ALA A 143 -1.42 -9.37 -11.97
C ALA A 143 -0.31 -8.35 -12.27
N LEU A 144 0.40 -7.90 -11.24
CA LEU A 144 1.50 -6.96 -11.36
C LEU A 144 2.66 -7.54 -12.17
N LEU A 145 3.02 -8.81 -11.91
CA LEU A 145 4.02 -9.54 -12.68
C LEU A 145 3.65 -9.63 -14.18
N GLY A 146 2.39 -9.97 -14.46
CA GLY A 146 1.88 -10.03 -15.83
C GLY A 146 2.01 -8.69 -16.54
N LEU A 147 1.67 -7.59 -15.87
CA LEU A 147 1.78 -6.25 -16.42
C LEU A 147 3.22 -5.85 -16.71
N LEU A 148 4.14 -6.05 -15.76
CA LEU A 148 5.55 -5.68 -15.94
C LEU A 148 6.19 -6.46 -17.09
N ARG A 149 5.87 -7.76 -17.23
CA ARG A 149 6.32 -8.58 -18.35
C ARG A 149 5.73 -8.14 -19.70
N ALA A 150 4.45 -7.77 -19.72
CA ALA A 150 3.81 -7.26 -20.94
C ALA A 150 4.38 -5.91 -21.36
N GLY A 151 4.65 -5.01 -20.41
CA GLY A 151 5.29 -3.72 -20.66
C GLY A 151 6.74 -3.88 -21.16
N ALA A 152 7.47 -4.87 -20.67
CA ALA A 152 8.82 -5.19 -21.15
C ALA A 152 8.83 -5.84 -22.55
N ALA A 153 7.76 -6.54 -22.91
CA ALA A 153 7.71 -7.35 -24.15
C ALA A 153 7.25 -6.60 -25.40
N ALA A 154 6.68 -5.42 -25.32
CA ALA A 154 6.29 -4.54 -26.41
C ALA A 154 4.92 -3.88 -26.25
N GLY A 155 4.86 -2.58 -26.09
CA GLY A 155 3.76 -1.71 -26.52
C GLY A 155 2.33 -2.10 -26.09
N GLU A 156 1.40 -1.24 -26.42
CA GLU A 156 -0.05 -1.29 -26.07
C GLU A 156 -0.75 -2.65 -26.30
N SER A 157 -0.27 -3.48 -27.24
CA SER A 157 -0.89 -4.77 -27.58
C SER A 157 -0.71 -5.88 -26.51
N GLY A 158 0.31 -5.80 -25.66
CA GLY A 158 0.59 -6.82 -24.62
C GLY A 158 -0.38 -6.74 -23.46
N VAL A 159 -0.69 -5.51 -23.01
CA VAL A 159 -1.60 -5.28 -21.87
C VAL A 159 -3.04 -5.58 -22.26
N ALA A 160 -3.46 -5.27 -23.46
CA ALA A 160 -4.80 -5.58 -23.96
C ALA A 160 -5.10 -7.11 -23.94
N ARG A 161 -4.08 -7.95 -24.18
CA ARG A 161 -4.22 -9.41 -24.08
C ARG A 161 -4.44 -9.90 -22.64
N LEU A 162 -3.83 -9.24 -21.65
CA LEU A 162 -4.02 -9.59 -20.25
C LEU A 162 -5.43 -9.28 -19.76
N LEU A 163 -6.09 -8.31 -20.38
CA LEU A 163 -7.46 -7.93 -20.06
C LEU A 163 -8.53 -8.86 -20.66
N THR A 164 -8.14 -9.89 -21.39
CA THR A 164 -9.10 -10.94 -21.84
C THR A 164 -9.57 -11.80 -20.65
N ASP A 165 -8.77 -11.89 -19.58
CA ASP A 165 -9.09 -12.64 -18.37
C ASP A 165 -9.41 -11.68 -17.21
N ASP A 166 -10.40 -12.05 -16.39
CA ASP A 166 -10.80 -11.32 -15.19
C ASP A 166 -9.78 -11.38 -14.04
N THR A 167 -8.79 -12.26 -14.15
CA THR A 167 -7.69 -12.39 -13.17
C THR A 167 -6.95 -11.07 -12.95
N PHE A 168 -6.84 -10.25 -14.00
CA PHE A 168 -6.15 -8.96 -13.98
C PHE A 168 -7.05 -7.78 -13.66
N VAL A 169 -8.34 -8.00 -13.46
CA VAL A 169 -9.30 -6.94 -13.12
C VAL A 169 -9.23 -6.67 -11.61
N THR A 170 -8.19 -5.93 -11.19
CA THR A 170 -7.97 -5.54 -9.79
C THR A 170 -7.75 -4.02 -9.68
N PRO A 171 -8.07 -3.38 -8.53
CA PRO A 171 -7.83 -1.96 -8.32
C PRO A 171 -6.34 -1.58 -8.49
N ALA A 172 -5.43 -2.47 -8.05
CA ALA A 172 -3.99 -2.28 -8.15
C ALA A 172 -3.52 -2.28 -9.62
N PHE A 173 -4.04 -3.21 -10.42
CA PHE A 173 -3.73 -3.27 -11.84
C PHE A 173 -4.24 -2.04 -12.59
N GLY A 174 -5.46 -1.58 -12.30
CA GLY A 174 -6.00 -0.36 -12.89
C GLY A 174 -5.21 0.89 -12.53
N ALA A 175 -4.78 1.02 -11.27
CA ALA A 175 -3.93 2.12 -10.83
C ALA A 175 -2.58 2.11 -11.55
N LEU A 176 -1.97 0.94 -11.69
CA LEU A 176 -0.70 0.79 -12.39
C LEU A 176 -0.82 1.12 -13.88
N CYS A 177 -1.91 0.76 -14.54
CA CYS A 177 -2.18 1.19 -15.92
C CYS A 177 -2.21 2.72 -16.03
N LEU A 178 -2.82 3.42 -15.05
CA LEU A 178 -2.80 4.88 -15.01
C LEU A 178 -1.39 5.45 -14.85
N ASP A 179 -0.58 4.89 -13.94
CA ASP A 179 0.80 5.31 -13.69
C ASP A 179 1.71 5.13 -14.92
N GLN A 180 1.41 4.12 -15.75
CA GLN A 180 2.12 3.84 -17.01
C GLN A 180 1.54 4.60 -18.21
N GLY A 181 0.54 5.47 -18.01
CA GLY A 181 -0.10 6.22 -19.08
C GLY A 181 -1.04 5.38 -19.98
N LEU A 182 -1.37 4.15 -19.57
CA LEU A 182 -2.26 3.22 -20.28
C LEU A 182 -3.72 3.51 -19.93
N ALA A 183 -4.22 4.68 -20.35
CA ALA A 183 -5.54 5.20 -19.94
C ALA A 183 -6.71 4.36 -20.50
N ASP A 184 -6.56 3.75 -21.66
CA ASP A 184 -7.59 2.90 -22.27
C ASP A 184 -7.76 1.60 -21.47
N GLU A 185 -6.65 0.96 -21.09
CA GLU A 185 -6.62 -0.26 -20.28
C GLU A 185 -7.12 0.01 -18.86
N ALA A 186 -6.70 1.10 -18.24
CA ALA A 186 -7.20 1.52 -16.94
C ALA A 186 -8.72 1.71 -16.96
N THR A 187 -9.26 2.33 -18.02
CA THR A 187 -10.70 2.50 -18.22
C THR A 187 -11.42 1.15 -18.26
N ILE A 188 -10.88 0.16 -18.97
CA ILE A 188 -11.46 -1.19 -19.06
C ILE A 188 -11.46 -1.86 -17.67
N VAL A 189 -10.34 -1.79 -16.94
CA VAL A 189 -10.22 -2.39 -15.61
C VAL A 189 -11.24 -1.80 -14.64
N PHE A 190 -11.30 -0.47 -14.50
CA PHE A 190 -12.21 0.16 -13.55
C PHE A 190 -13.68 0.02 -13.94
N THR A 191 -13.98 -0.01 -15.24
CA THR A 191 -15.36 -0.30 -15.70
C THR A 191 -15.79 -1.72 -15.30
N ARG A 192 -14.90 -2.72 -15.43
CA ARG A 192 -15.21 -4.10 -15.02
C ARG A 192 -15.29 -4.26 -13.51
N LEU A 193 -14.45 -3.55 -12.76
CA LEU A 193 -14.54 -3.51 -11.29
C LEU A 193 -15.89 -2.97 -10.82
N LEU A 194 -16.34 -1.86 -11.39
CA LEU A 194 -17.64 -1.26 -11.04
C LEU A 194 -18.82 -2.11 -11.46
N ARG A 195 -18.70 -2.99 -12.47
CA ARG A 195 -19.75 -3.99 -12.76
C ARG A 195 -19.87 -5.03 -11.64
N LYS A 196 -18.75 -5.41 -11.00
CA LYS A 196 -18.74 -6.38 -9.89
C LYS A 196 -19.07 -5.73 -8.54
N HIS A 197 -18.64 -4.49 -8.36
CA HIS A 197 -18.78 -3.71 -7.13
C HIS A 197 -19.23 -2.28 -7.44
N PRO A 198 -20.54 -2.05 -7.71
CA PRO A 198 -21.07 -0.75 -8.14
C PRO A 198 -20.84 0.39 -7.14
N ASP A 199 -20.70 0.05 -5.86
CA ASP A 199 -20.57 1.01 -4.75
C ASP A 199 -19.11 1.36 -4.42
N ASP A 200 -18.14 0.82 -5.17
CA ASP A 200 -16.72 1.14 -4.97
C ASP A 200 -16.40 2.58 -5.42
N ALA A 201 -16.41 3.50 -4.45
CA ALA A 201 -16.13 4.91 -4.67
C ALA A 201 -14.69 5.13 -5.18
N GLY A 202 -13.72 4.34 -4.71
CA GLY A 202 -12.34 4.43 -5.14
C GLY A 202 -12.15 4.03 -6.61
N ALA A 203 -12.84 2.97 -7.05
CA ALA A 203 -12.83 2.56 -8.45
C ALA A 203 -13.50 3.60 -9.35
N ARG A 204 -14.57 4.28 -8.86
CA ARG A 204 -15.27 5.33 -9.59
C ARG A 204 -14.39 6.56 -9.82
N GLU A 205 -13.72 7.05 -8.79
CA GLU A 205 -12.80 8.19 -8.89
C GLU A 205 -11.65 7.92 -9.86
N ARG A 206 -11.08 6.72 -9.79
CA ARG A 206 -10.00 6.31 -10.68
C ARG A 206 -10.45 6.11 -12.13
N LEU A 207 -11.68 5.65 -12.35
CA LEU A 207 -12.28 5.61 -13.68
C LEU A 207 -12.40 7.01 -14.30
N GLU A 208 -12.86 7.99 -13.53
CA GLU A 208 -12.90 9.37 -13.99
C GLU A 208 -11.51 9.91 -14.35
N THR A 209 -10.51 9.59 -13.54
CA THR A 209 -9.12 9.95 -13.81
C THR A 209 -8.62 9.34 -15.12
N ALA A 210 -8.93 8.06 -15.35
CA ALA A 210 -8.60 7.34 -16.58
C ALA A 210 -9.26 7.98 -17.80
N LEU A 211 -10.53 8.31 -17.70
CA LEU A 211 -11.30 8.95 -18.78
C LEU A 211 -10.74 10.36 -19.11
N ARG A 212 -10.36 11.15 -18.11
CA ARG A 212 -9.71 12.44 -18.32
C ARG A 212 -8.33 12.31 -18.99
N ALA A 213 -7.53 11.33 -18.57
CA ALA A 213 -6.22 11.06 -19.18
C ALA A 213 -6.38 10.62 -20.65
N ARG A 214 -7.37 9.77 -20.93
CA ARG A 214 -7.71 9.33 -22.29
C ARG A 214 -8.15 10.49 -23.21
N SER A 215 -8.96 11.43 -22.70
CA SER A 215 -9.41 12.58 -23.49
C SER A 215 -8.28 13.54 -23.86
N ARG A 216 -7.29 13.73 -22.95
CA ARG A 216 -6.10 14.56 -23.21
C ARG A 216 -5.17 13.98 -24.28
N ARG A 217 -5.19 12.66 -24.50
CA ARG A 217 -4.35 11.98 -25.50
C ARG A 217 -4.95 12.05 -26.92
N LYS A 218 -6.23 12.31 -27.02
CA LYS A 218 -6.96 12.36 -28.31
C LYS A 218 -7.18 13.77 -28.87
N GLY A 219 -6.86 14.80 -28.14
CA GLY A 219 -6.90 16.21 -28.55
C GLY A 219 -5.49 16.77 -28.70
#